data_c55fa6ed07e9debf55e3a2f277c71c3a
#
_entry.id   c55fa6ed07e9debf55e3a2f277c71c3a
#
_cell.length_a   1.000
_cell.length_b   1.000
_cell.length_c   1.000
_cell.angle_alpha   90.00
_cell.angle_beta   90.00
_cell.angle_gamma   90.00
#
_symmetry.space_group_name_H-M   'P 1'
#
loop_
_entity.id
_entity.type
_entity.pdbx_description
1 polymer ?
#
loop_
_entity_poly.entity_id
_entity_poly.type
_entity_poly.pdbx_seq_one_letter_code
_entity_poly.pdbx_strand_id
1 'polypeptide(L)'
;MSSLLDIGCLFLIALIIACIFSKGYLRHFIVALTIIYYLIGNGVLGTILALPLKSEPTDVKACANTKGIILLGAGINQAFGKLEPALSAYDRILKVAELYNQYPQQIIISGGTPCGEKLSEAEIYATVLYKLGIPKSKIILEKKSKNTYQNAEFIKKILADDKDTYCLVTGGIHYKRAKIIFDKFAINTISIASSKFVPNIKILPNAYNFYITQIIIHEYLGIIRIYLSSI
;
A
#
# COMPACT_ATOMS: atom_id res chain seq x y z
N MET A 1 -1.43 27.05 -14.88
CA MET A 1 -1.65 26.60 -16.28
C MET A 1 -1.42 25.10 -16.48
N SER A 2 -0.57 24.42 -15.73
CA SER A 2 -0.33 22.95 -15.86
C SER A 2 -1.54 22.06 -15.53
N SER A 3 -2.48 22.49 -14.70
CA SER A 3 -3.62 21.69 -14.26
C SER A 3 -4.73 21.48 -15.31
N LEU A 4 -4.86 22.36 -16.28
CA LEU A 4 -5.85 22.20 -17.36
C LEU A 4 -5.41 21.20 -18.43
N LEU A 5 -4.11 20.93 -18.54
CA LEU A 5 -3.53 19.92 -19.43
C LEU A 5 -3.39 18.55 -18.76
N ASP A 6 -3.84 18.42 -17.49
CA ASP A 6 -3.94 17.10 -16.85
C ASP A 6 -4.90 16.22 -17.64
N ILE A 7 -4.51 14.99 -17.88
CA ILE A 7 -5.31 14.02 -18.64
C ILE A 7 -6.71 13.85 -18.02
N GLY A 8 -6.83 14.01 -16.71
CA GLY A 8 -8.12 13.97 -16.00
C GLY A 8 -9.06 15.10 -16.44
N CYS A 9 -8.53 16.31 -16.68
CA CYS A 9 -9.32 17.44 -17.16
C CYS A 9 -9.73 17.26 -18.62
N LEU A 10 -8.83 16.76 -19.47
CA LEU A 10 -9.13 16.49 -20.88
C LEU A 10 -10.27 15.47 -21.04
N PHE A 11 -10.23 14.39 -20.27
CA PHE A 11 -11.34 13.40 -20.25
C PHE A 11 -12.65 13.99 -19.72
N LEU A 12 -12.61 14.84 -18.68
CA LEU A 12 -13.80 15.52 -18.21
C LEU A 12 -14.43 16.39 -19.29
N ILE A 13 -13.62 17.16 -20.01
CA ILE A 13 -14.09 17.99 -21.14
C ILE A 13 -14.74 17.11 -22.21
N ALA A 14 -14.11 16.01 -22.59
CA ALA A 14 -14.67 15.07 -23.57
C ALA A 14 -16.02 14.49 -23.12
N LEU A 15 -16.17 14.14 -21.84
CA LEU A 15 -17.44 13.65 -21.28
C LEU A 15 -18.53 14.75 -21.29
N ILE A 16 -18.18 15.99 -20.98
CA ILE A 16 -19.10 17.13 -21.04
C ILE A 16 -19.57 17.35 -22.50
N ILE A 17 -18.66 17.34 -23.46
CA ILE A 17 -18.99 17.45 -24.89
C ILE A 17 -19.91 16.30 -25.29
N ALA A 18 -19.58 15.06 -24.95
CA ALA A 18 -20.43 13.90 -25.23
C ALA A 18 -21.83 14.03 -24.63
N CYS A 19 -21.95 14.59 -23.42
CA CYS A 19 -23.23 14.86 -22.77
C CYS A 19 -24.08 15.88 -23.54
N ILE A 20 -23.45 16.92 -24.12
CA ILE A 20 -24.15 17.97 -24.91
C ILE A 20 -24.76 17.37 -26.18
N PHE A 21 -24.02 16.51 -26.88
CA PHE A 21 -24.42 15.91 -28.16
C PHE A 21 -25.31 14.67 -28.02
N SER A 22 -25.41 14.07 -26.82
CA SER A 22 -26.24 12.89 -26.57
C SER A 22 -27.71 13.24 -26.27
N LYS A 23 -28.64 12.26 -26.46
CA LYS A 23 -30.07 12.40 -26.19
C LYS A 23 -30.63 11.17 -25.46
N GLY A 24 -31.80 11.33 -24.84
CA GLY A 24 -32.52 10.23 -24.22
C GLY A 24 -31.74 9.52 -23.12
N TYR A 25 -31.86 8.20 -23.01
CA TYR A 25 -31.21 7.38 -21.99
C TYR A 25 -29.68 7.46 -22.03
N LEU A 26 -29.10 7.59 -23.23
CA LEU A 26 -27.66 7.74 -23.38
C LEU A 26 -27.16 9.00 -22.68
N ARG A 27 -27.86 10.10 -22.77
CA ARG A 27 -27.52 11.34 -22.08
C ARG A 27 -27.50 11.15 -20.56
N HIS A 28 -28.54 10.51 -20.00
CA HIS A 28 -28.60 10.26 -18.56
C HIS A 28 -27.42 9.37 -18.09
N PHE A 29 -27.08 8.35 -18.86
CA PHE A 29 -25.93 7.49 -18.59
C PHE A 29 -24.62 8.28 -18.61
N ILE A 30 -24.39 9.12 -19.63
CA ILE A 30 -23.15 9.93 -19.73
C ILE A 30 -23.09 10.95 -18.58
N VAL A 31 -24.22 11.57 -18.19
CA VAL A 31 -24.26 12.49 -17.03
C VAL A 31 -23.84 11.76 -15.76
N ALA A 32 -24.39 10.58 -15.48
CA ALA A 32 -24.02 9.80 -14.30
C ALA A 32 -22.54 9.43 -14.31
N LEU A 33 -22.03 8.99 -15.47
CA LEU A 33 -20.61 8.67 -15.65
C LEU A 33 -19.71 9.90 -15.41
N THR A 34 -20.11 11.07 -15.93
CA THR A 34 -19.39 12.34 -15.74
C THR A 34 -19.31 12.73 -14.28
N ILE A 35 -20.42 12.60 -13.53
CA ILE A 35 -20.48 12.88 -12.09
C ILE A 35 -19.53 11.95 -11.32
N ILE A 36 -19.61 10.64 -11.57
CA ILE A 36 -18.72 9.67 -10.93
C ILE A 36 -17.26 9.96 -11.25
N TYR A 37 -16.94 10.18 -12.52
CA TYR A 37 -15.58 10.52 -12.97
C TYR A 37 -15.07 11.78 -12.26
N TYR A 38 -15.88 12.83 -12.18
CA TYR A 38 -15.54 14.07 -11.50
C TYR A 38 -15.29 13.83 -10.01
N LEU A 39 -16.18 13.11 -9.30
CA LEU A 39 -16.04 12.81 -7.87
C LEU A 39 -14.82 11.96 -7.53
N ILE A 40 -14.39 11.08 -8.44
CA ILE A 40 -13.13 10.35 -8.30
C ILE A 40 -11.97 11.32 -8.51
N GLY A 41 -11.94 12.02 -9.64
CA GLY A 41 -10.81 12.84 -10.05
C GLY A 41 -10.56 14.06 -9.17
N ASN A 42 -11.61 14.65 -8.59
CA ASN A 42 -11.48 15.75 -7.63
C ASN A 42 -11.14 15.28 -6.21
N GLY A 43 -11.14 13.96 -5.95
CA GLY A 43 -10.73 13.36 -4.69
C GLY A 43 -11.83 13.21 -3.62
N VAL A 44 -13.04 13.70 -3.86
CA VAL A 44 -14.14 13.61 -2.88
C VAL A 44 -14.52 12.15 -2.62
N LEU A 45 -14.80 11.38 -3.69
CA LEU A 45 -15.18 9.98 -3.56
C LEU A 45 -14.06 9.14 -2.92
N GLY A 46 -12.83 9.32 -3.38
CA GLY A 46 -11.66 8.65 -2.78
C GLY A 46 -11.50 8.98 -1.30
N THR A 47 -11.72 10.23 -0.88
CA THR A 47 -11.64 10.65 0.52
C THR A 47 -12.68 9.92 1.37
N ILE A 48 -13.94 9.86 0.91
CA ILE A 48 -15.03 9.15 1.62
C ILE A 48 -14.68 7.66 1.75
N LEU A 49 -14.27 7.03 0.65
CA LEU A 49 -13.89 5.61 0.65
C LEU A 49 -12.66 5.31 1.50
N ALA A 50 -11.74 6.25 1.67
CA ALA A 50 -10.56 6.07 2.50
C ALA A 50 -10.85 6.11 4.00
N LEU A 51 -11.95 6.73 4.45
CA LEU A 51 -12.25 6.90 5.88
C LEU A 51 -12.21 5.59 6.69
N PRO A 52 -12.83 4.49 6.25
CA PRO A 52 -12.79 3.23 7.00
C PRO A 52 -11.45 2.51 6.94
N LEU A 53 -10.55 2.88 6.00
CA LEU A 53 -9.24 2.26 5.81
C LEU A 53 -8.10 3.03 6.49
N LYS A 54 -8.38 4.23 7.02
CA LYS A 54 -7.34 5.06 7.66
C LYS A 54 -6.68 4.31 8.80
N SER A 55 -5.35 4.39 8.83
CA SER A 55 -4.58 4.00 9.99
C SER A 55 -4.78 5.02 11.11
N GLU A 56 -4.88 4.55 12.33
CA GLU A 56 -4.71 5.43 13.49
C GLU A 56 -3.29 6.03 13.47
N PRO A 57 -3.14 7.30 13.89
CA PRO A 57 -1.83 7.88 14.07
C PRO A 57 -1.08 7.08 15.14
N THR A 58 -0.10 6.29 14.71
CA THR A 58 0.70 5.50 15.66
C THR A 58 2.04 6.19 15.85
N ASP A 59 2.38 6.51 17.10
CA ASP A 59 3.70 7.02 17.45
C ASP A 59 4.75 5.94 17.22
N VAL A 60 5.84 6.28 16.57
CA VAL A 60 7.02 5.42 16.37
C VAL A 60 7.53 4.85 17.71
N LYS A 61 7.35 5.60 18.81
CA LYS A 61 7.69 5.17 20.18
C LYS A 61 6.96 3.90 20.61
N ALA A 62 5.77 3.63 20.06
CA ALA A 62 5.06 2.39 20.35
C ALA A 62 5.85 1.14 19.94
N CYS A 63 6.78 1.27 18.98
CA CYS A 63 7.66 0.18 18.54
C CYS A 63 8.94 0.02 19.37
N ALA A 64 9.20 0.86 20.36
CA ALA A 64 10.43 0.81 21.17
C ALA A 64 10.63 -0.52 21.91
N ASN A 65 9.53 -1.11 22.39
CA ASN A 65 9.53 -2.34 23.17
C ASN A 65 9.02 -3.56 22.39
N THR A 66 9.02 -3.50 21.06
CA THR A 66 8.67 -4.66 20.24
C THR A 66 9.86 -5.60 20.04
N LYS A 67 9.59 -6.86 19.74
CA LYS A 67 10.61 -7.90 19.53
C LYS A 67 11.38 -7.71 18.24
N GLY A 68 10.74 -7.11 17.25
CA GLY A 68 11.31 -6.88 15.94
C GLY A 68 10.39 -6.09 15.02
N ILE A 69 10.91 -5.74 13.87
CA ILE A 69 10.23 -4.96 12.84
C ILE A 69 9.89 -5.90 11.67
N ILE A 70 8.65 -5.88 11.22
CA ILE A 70 8.19 -6.61 10.05
C ILE A 70 7.96 -5.61 8.92
N LEU A 71 8.65 -5.82 7.78
CA LEU A 71 8.50 -5.04 6.55
C LEU A 71 7.77 -5.87 5.51
N LEU A 72 6.59 -5.40 5.07
CA LEU A 72 5.83 -6.05 4.01
C LEU A 72 6.21 -5.54 2.62
N GLY A 73 6.26 -6.46 1.67
CA GLY A 73 6.43 -6.17 0.24
C GLY A 73 5.38 -5.19 -0.30
N ALA A 74 5.78 -4.41 -1.29
CA ALA A 74 4.94 -3.42 -1.97
C ALA A 74 5.24 -3.32 -3.47
N GLY A 75 5.91 -4.33 -4.00
CA GLY A 75 6.28 -4.43 -5.39
C GLY A 75 7.71 -3.99 -5.69
N ILE A 76 8.15 -4.39 -6.88
CA ILE A 76 9.42 -4.00 -7.48
C ILE A 76 9.17 -3.48 -8.89
N ASN A 77 10.06 -2.66 -9.37
CA ASN A 77 10.09 -2.15 -10.74
C ASN A 77 11.41 -2.46 -11.40
N GLN A 78 11.41 -2.58 -12.70
CA GLN A 78 12.64 -2.63 -13.49
C GLN A 78 12.97 -1.20 -13.97
N ALA A 79 14.10 -0.66 -13.54
CA ALA A 79 14.59 0.64 -13.95
C ALA A 79 16.03 0.51 -14.44
N PHE A 80 16.31 1.01 -15.63
CA PHE A 80 17.65 0.99 -16.25
C PHE A 80 18.32 -0.40 -16.24
N GLY A 81 17.55 -1.46 -16.49
CA GLY A 81 18.03 -2.84 -16.51
C GLY A 81 18.32 -3.45 -15.13
N LYS A 82 17.92 -2.77 -14.04
CA LYS A 82 18.07 -3.25 -12.66
C LYS A 82 16.71 -3.36 -11.97
N LEU A 83 16.58 -4.33 -11.08
CA LEU A 83 15.43 -4.44 -10.20
C LEU A 83 15.57 -3.50 -9.01
N GLU A 84 14.57 -2.69 -8.79
CA GLU A 84 14.51 -1.71 -7.70
C GLU A 84 13.17 -1.79 -6.96
N PRO A 85 13.09 -1.38 -5.68
CA PRO A 85 11.81 -1.27 -4.99
C PRO A 85 10.85 -0.36 -5.76
N ALA A 86 9.57 -0.71 -5.80
CA ALA A 86 8.55 0.21 -6.28
C ALA A 86 8.50 1.47 -5.40
N LEU A 87 7.94 2.57 -5.92
CA LEU A 87 7.88 3.85 -5.18
C LEU A 87 7.22 3.69 -3.80
N SER A 88 6.13 2.93 -3.72
CA SER A 88 5.44 2.61 -2.46
C SER A 88 6.27 1.73 -1.50
N ALA A 89 7.26 1.00 -2.02
CA ALA A 89 8.16 0.19 -1.20
C ALA A 89 9.26 1.04 -0.56
N TYR A 90 9.78 2.05 -1.27
CA TYR A 90 10.78 2.96 -0.70
C TYR A 90 10.30 3.65 0.57
N ASP A 91 9.04 4.11 0.62
CA ASP A 91 8.47 4.71 1.84
C ASP A 91 8.53 3.74 3.03
N ARG A 92 8.21 2.46 2.79
CA ARG A 92 8.27 1.42 3.83
C ARG A 92 9.70 1.13 4.27
N ILE A 93 10.63 1.02 3.31
CA ILE A 93 12.04 0.77 3.59
C ILE A 93 12.65 1.90 4.42
N LEU A 94 12.39 3.16 4.04
CA LEU A 94 12.85 4.33 4.77
C LEU A 94 12.26 4.40 6.18
N LYS A 95 10.96 4.06 6.35
CA LYS A 95 10.33 3.99 7.67
C LYS A 95 10.96 2.91 8.54
N VAL A 96 11.30 1.75 7.98
CA VAL A 96 12.03 0.69 8.71
C VAL A 96 13.43 1.16 9.13
N ALA A 97 14.14 1.85 8.25
CA ALA A 97 15.46 2.40 8.58
C ALA A 97 15.39 3.45 9.70
N GLU A 98 14.38 4.33 9.65
CA GLU A 98 14.09 5.31 10.72
C GLU A 98 13.85 4.61 12.07
N LEU A 99 12.96 3.59 12.09
CA LEU A 99 12.65 2.81 13.27
C LEU A 99 13.88 2.08 13.83
N TYR A 100 14.65 1.43 12.96
CA TYR A 100 15.85 0.72 13.35
C TYR A 100 16.91 1.65 13.97
N ASN A 101 17.09 2.84 13.41
CA ASN A 101 18.05 3.81 13.94
C ASN A 101 17.65 4.35 15.32
N GLN A 102 16.34 4.44 15.61
CA GLN A 102 15.84 4.86 16.92
C GLN A 102 15.80 3.70 17.92
N TYR A 103 15.38 2.53 17.46
CA TYR A 103 15.15 1.31 18.26
C TYR A 103 15.71 0.09 17.53
N PRO A 104 17.03 -0.19 17.64
CA PRO A 104 17.65 -1.29 16.93
C PRO A 104 17.09 -2.65 17.31
N GLN A 105 16.44 -3.32 16.37
CA GLN A 105 15.73 -4.60 16.55
C GLN A 105 16.00 -5.53 15.36
N GLN A 106 15.60 -6.80 15.47
CA GLN A 106 15.57 -7.72 14.34
C GLN A 106 14.55 -7.24 13.29
N ILE A 107 14.90 -7.31 12.01
CA ILE A 107 14.01 -6.94 10.90
C ILE A 107 13.66 -8.21 10.12
N ILE A 108 12.38 -8.46 9.92
CA ILE A 108 11.87 -9.52 9.03
C ILE A 108 11.31 -8.85 7.79
N ILE A 109 11.88 -9.11 6.63
CA ILE A 109 11.38 -8.61 5.35
C ILE A 109 10.61 -9.74 4.68
N SER A 110 9.34 -9.53 4.38
CA SER A 110 8.49 -10.52 3.72
C SER A 110 8.02 -10.00 2.37
N GLY A 111 8.43 -10.72 1.32
CA GLY A 111 8.09 -10.42 -0.06
C GLY A 111 8.77 -11.39 -1.02
N GLY A 112 7.96 -12.15 -1.73
CA GLY A 112 8.43 -13.22 -2.61
C GLY A 112 8.95 -12.72 -3.95
N THR A 113 9.22 -13.69 -4.83
CA THR A 113 9.73 -13.41 -6.17
C THR A 113 8.57 -13.24 -7.14
N PRO A 114 8.42 -12.05 -7.77
CA PRO A 114 7.44 -11.85 -8.83
C PRO A 114 7.67 -12.76 -10.03
N CYS A 115 6.61 -13.01 -10.79
CA CYS A 115 6.69 -13.87 -11.97
C CYS A 115 7.71 -13.35 -12.99
N GLY A 116 8.62 -14.22 -13.42
CA GLY A 116 9.68 -13.88 -14.38
C GLY A 116 10.95 -13.26 -13.79
N GLU A 117 10.97 -12.96 -12.48
CA GLU A 117 12.12 -12.35 -11.84
C GLU A 117 13.02 -13.40 -11.17
N LYS A 118 14.29 -13.02 -10.93
CA LYS A 118 15.29 -13.89 -10.27
C LYS A 118 15.44 -13.59 -8.78
N LEU A 119 15.14 -12.36 -8.36
CA LEU A 119 15.26 -11.88 -6.99
C LEU A 119 13.86 -11.63 -6.39
N SER A 120 13.74 -11.93 -5.11
CA SER A 120 12.55 -11.60 -4.33
C SER A 120 12.51 -10.12 -3.95
N GLU A 121 11.31 -9.60 -3.68
CA GLU A 121 11.14 -8.27 -3.09
C GLU A 121 11.99 -8.13 -1.81
N ALA A 122 11.98 -9.17 -0.96
CA ALA A 122 12.73 -9.17 0.29
C ALA A 122 14.25 -8.99 0.07
N GLU A 123 14.83 -9.64 -0.95
CA GLU A 123 16.26 -9.49 -1.28
C GLU A 123 16.57 -8.08 -1.79
N ILE A 124 15.71 -7.53 -2.65
CA ILE A 124 15.89 -6.19 -3.21
C ILE A 124 15.79 -5.14 -2.10
N TYR A 125 14.80 -5.25 -1.19
CA TYR A 125 14.63 -4.31 -0.08
C TYR A 125 15.78 -4.40 0.92
N ALA A 126 16.27 -5.61 1.22
CA ALA A 126 17.45 -5.82 2.06
C ALA A 126 18.68 -5.11 1.50
N THR A 127 18.87 -5.14 0.18
CA THR A 127 20.00 -4.44 -0.47
C THR A 127 19.95 -2.93 -0.21
N VAL A 128 18.76 -2.33 -0.19
CA VAL A 128 18.61 -0.89 0.15
C VAL A 128 18.90 -0.65 1.62
N LEU A 129 18.37 -1.50 2.52
CA LEU A 129 18.63 -1.37 3.97
C LEU A 129 20.11 -1.54 4.30
N TYR A 130 20.84 -2.43 3.61
CA TYR A 130 22.29 -2.54 3.75
C TYR A 130 23.03 -1.27 3.37
N LYS A 131 22.60 -0.60 2.27
CA LYS A 131 23.17 0.68 1.86
C LYS A 131 22.87 1.81 2.86
N LEU A 132 21.76 1.67 3.63
CA LEU A 132 21.40 2.59 4.71
C LEU A 132 22.10 2.26 6.04
N GLY A 133 23.06 1.32 6.05
CA GLY A 133 23.89 0.98 7.21
C GLY A 133 23.33 -0.09 8.14
N ILE A 134 22.22 -0.74 7.77
CA ILE A 134 21.63 -1.80 8.61
C ILE A 134 22.43 -3.11 8.41
N PRO A 135 22.96 -3.72 9.49
CA PRO A 135 23.76 -4.94 9.39
C PRO A 135 22.95 -6.13 8.86
N LYS A 136 23.59 -6.95 8.01
CA LYS A 136 22.97 -8.18 7.47
C LYS A 136 22.49 -9.14 8.57
N SER A 137 23.23 -9.21 9.68
CA SER A 137 22.88 -10.05 10.84
C SER A 137 21.56 -9.66 11.51
N LYS A 138 21.03 -8.46 11.24
CA LYS A 138 19.77 -7.96 11.75
C LYS A 138 18.59 -8.19 10.82
N ILE A 139 18.80 -8.81 9.67
CA ILE A 139 17.75 -8.98 8.65
C ILE A 139 17.48 -10.47 8.38
N ILE A 140 16.22 -10.86 8.52
CA ILE A 140 15.68 -12.16 8.13
C ILE A 140 14.84 -11.96 6.88
N LEU A 141 15.01 -12.82 5.87
CA LEU A 141 14.30 -12.73 4.59
C LEU A 141 13.26 -13.85 4.48
N GLU A 142 12.01 -13.49 4.30
CA GLU A 142 10.96 -14.38 3.81
C GLU A 142 10.76 -14.08 2.31
N LYS A 143 11.01 -15.09 1.45
CA LYS A 143 11.15 -14.91 0.00
C LYS A 143 10.11 -15.67 -0.84
N LYS A 144 9.12 -16.31 -0.20
CA LYS A 144 8.19 -17.23 -0.87
C LYS A 144 6.79 -16.68 -1.04
N SER A 145 6.42 -15.68 -0.26
CA SER A 145 5.07 -15.10 -0.25
C SER A 145 4.71 -14.43 -1.57
N LYS A 146 3.49 -14.62 -2.03
CA LYS A 146 2.94 -14.02 -3.27
C LYS A 146 1.85 -12.99 -2.99
N ASN A 147 1.44 -12.85 -1.74
CA ASN A 147 0.39 -11.94 -1.30
C ASN A 147 0.45 -11.74 0.22
N THR A 148 -0.33 -10.80 0.74
CA THR A 148 -0.32 -10.44 2.17
C THR A 148 -0.74 -11.61 3.09
N TYR A 149 -1.61 -12.51 2.63
CA TYR A 149 -2.00 -13.68 3.41
C TYR A 149 -0.80 -14.61 3.60
N GLN A 150 -0.07 -14.91 2.52
CA GLN A 150 1.15 -15.73 2.59
C GLN A 150 2.28 -15.03 3.34
N ASN A 151 2.37 -13.68 3.29
CA ASN A 151 3.31 -12.96 4.13
C ASN A 151 3.09 -13.30 5.61
N ALA A 152 1.86 -13.17 6.09
CA ALA A 152 1.55 -13.49 7.49
C ALA A 152 1.74 -14.99 7.81
N GLU A 153 1.31 -15.88 6.89
CA GLU A 153 1.50 -17.33 7.04
C GLU A 153 2.98 -17.71 7.21
N PHE A 154 3.84 -17.19 6.34
CA PHE A 154 5.26 -17.56 6.37
C PHE A 154 6.02 -16.83 7.48
N ILE A 155 5.62 -15.60 7.83
CA ILE A 155 6.13 -14.93 9.02
C ILE A 155 5.75 -15.72 10.27
N LYS A 156 4.52 -16.22 10.38
CA LYS A 156 4.10 -17.07 11.51
C LYS A 156 5.01 -18.29 11.68
N LYS A 157 5.41 -18.92 10.56
CA LYS A 157 6.36 -20.05 10.58
C LYS A 157 7.75 -19.64 11.05
N ILE A 158 8.22 -18.43 10.68
CA ILE A 158 9.51 -17.89 11.14
C ILE A 158 9.47 -17.56 12.64
N LEU A 159 8.37 -17.01 13.12
CA LEU A 159 8.16 -16.65 14.53
C LEU A 159 7.90 -17.88 15.41
N ALA A 160 7.56 -19.02 14.82
CA ALA A 160 7.12 -20.23 15.51
C ALA A 160 5.97 -19.92 16.50
N ASP A 161 6.15 -20.22 17.77
CA ASP A 161 5.14 -19.96 18.83
C ASP A 161 5.41 -18.67 19.62
N ASP A 162 6.25 -17.79 19.09
CA ASP A 162 6.52 -16.51 19.72
C ASP A 162 5.24 -15.67 19.82
N LYS A 163 4.93 -15.22 21.04
CA LYS A 163 3.76 -14.39 21.37
C LYS A 163 4.12 -12.92 21.58
N ASP A 164 5.38 -12.56 21.36
CA ASP A 164 5.84 -11.19 21.48
C ASP A 164 5.16 -10.28 20.45
N THR A 165 5.18 -9.00 20.71
CA THR A 165 4.62 -8.00 19.81
C THR A 165 5.68 -7.52 18.82
N TYR A 166 5.31 -7.40 17.55
CA TYR A 166 6.14 -6.94 16.47
C TYR A 166 5.67 -5.60 15.90
N CYS A 167 6.60 -4.78 15.44
CA CYS A 167 6.28 -3.54 14.73
C CYS A 167 6.05 -3.85 13.24
N LEU A 168 4.81 -3.73 12.76
CA LEU A 168 4.43 -4.02 11.37
C LEU A 168 4.44 -2.74 10.54
N VAL A 169 5.41 -2.60 9.62
CA VAL A 169 5.52 -1.46 8.72
C VAL A 169 4.85 -1.76 7.38
N THR A 170 3.85 -0.95 7.03
CA THR A 170 3.11 -1.07 5.77
C THR A 170 2.58 0.28 5.30
N GLY A 171 1.98 0.35 4.09
CA GLY A 171 1.35 1.59 3.59
C GLY A 171 0.08 1.95 4.36
N GLY A 172 -0.21 3.25 4.51
CA GLY A 172 -1.34 3.71 5.33
C GLY A 172 -2.71 3.19 4.90
N ILE A 173 -3.00 3.10 3.59
CA ILE A 173 -4.26 2.54 3.09
C ILE A 173 -4.28 1.01 3.23
N HIS A 174 -3.12 0.36 3.12
CA HIS A 174 -2.97 -1.09 3.27
C HIS A 174 -3.03 -1.57 4.73
N TYR A 175 -2.85 -0.65 5.68
CA TYR A 175 -2.78 -0.91 7.13
C TYR A 175 -3.88 -1.84 7.62
N LYS A 176 -5.15 -1.51 7.35
CA LYS A 176 -6.30 -2.26 7.89
C LYS A 176 -6.32 -3.71 7.40
N ARG A 177 -6.09 -3.94 6.11
CA ARG A 177 -6.06 -5.30 5.55
C ARG A 177 -4.89 -6.11 6.10
N ALA A 178 -3.71 -5.51 6.22
CA ALA A 178 -2.56 -6.17 6.81
C ALA A 178 -2.84 -6.57 8.27
N LYS A 179 -3.38 -5.66 9.09
CA LYS A 179 -3.74 -5.92 10.49
C LYS A 179 -4.73 -7.08 10.62
N ILE A 180 -5.84 -7.08 9.85
CA ILE A 180 -6.83 -8.16 9.86
C ILE A 180 -6.17 -9.53 9.56
N ILE A 181 -5.26 -9.58 8.58
CA ILE A 181 -4.60 -10.83 8.21
C ILE A 181 -3.64 -11.28 9.31
N PHE A 182 -2.82 -10.38 9.87
CA PHE A 182 -1.88 -10.73 10.93
C PHE A 182 -2.59 -11.20 12.19
N ASP A 183 -3.72 -10.58 12.56
CA ASP A 183 -4.57 -11.01 13.67
C ASP A 183 -5.14 -12.42 13.45
N LYS A 184 -5.55 -12.75 12.20
CA LYS A 184 -6.02 -14.10 11.82
C LYS A 184 -4.95 -15.18 12.07
N PHE A 185 -3.67 -14.85 11.90
CA PHE A 185 -2.55 -15.74 12.20
C PHE A 185 -2.07 -15.65 13.65
N ALA A 186 -2.78 -14.94 14.53
CA ALA A 186 -2.40 -14.70 15.93
C ALA A 186 -0.96 -14.16 16.05
N ILE A 187 -0.59 -13.20 15.20
CA ILE A 187 0.66 -12.45 15.28
C ILE A 187 0.34 -11.11 15.89
N ASN A 188 0.84 -10.85 17.10
CA ASN A 188 0.65 -9.59 17.77
C ASN A 188 1.44 -8.48 17.08
N THR A 189 0.77 -7.44 16.60
CA THR A 189 1.44 -6.35 15.88
C THR A 189 0.98 -4.97 16.32
N ILE A 190 1.95 -4.06 16.42
CA ILE A 190 1.73 -2.61 16.38
C ILE A 190 2.03 -2.18 14.97
N SER A 191 1.02 -1.71 14.24
CA SER A 191 1.21 -1.37 12.84
C SER A 191 1.55 0.11 12.68
N ILE A 192 2.60 0.39 11.91
CA ILE A 192 3.08 1.73 11.57
C ILE A 192 2.84 1.98 10.08
N ALA A 193 2.14 3.06 9.77
CA ALA A 193 1.96 3.52 8.41
C ALA A 193 3.23 4.23 7.92
N SER A 194 3.83 3.73 6.83
CA SER A 194 5.02 4.35 6.22
C SER A 194 4.70 5.65 5.49
N SER A 195 3.51 5.73 4.91
CA SER A 195 3.06 6.88 4.11
C SER A 195 1.60 7.18 4.36
N LYS A 196 1.24 8.45 4.19
CA LYS A 196 -0.14 8.92 4.21
C LYS A 196 -0.60 9.23 2.78
N PHE A 197 -0.57 8.23 1.89
CA PHE A 197 -1.20 8.38 0.58
C PHE A 197 -2.70 8.51 0.79
N VAL A 198 -3.19 9.74 0.67
CA VAL A 198 -4.60 10.08 0.81
C VAL A 198 -5.05 10.90 -0.40
N PRO A 199 -6.30 10.78 -0.82
CA PRO A 199 -6.82 11.64 -1.87
C PRO A 199 -6.66 13.12 -1.50
N ASN A 200 -6.42 13.95 -2.49
CA ASN A 200 -6.25 15.39 -2.33
C ASN A 200 -7.44 16.10 -2.98
N ILE A 201 -8.33 16.66 -2.17
CA ILE A 201 -9.53 17.34 -2.69
C ILE A 201 -9.11 18.59 -3.44
N LYS A 202 -9.47 18.62 -4.73
CA LYS A 202 -9.22 19.75 -5.66
C LYS A 202 -10.45 20.04 -6.48
N ILE A 203 -10.55 21.24 -7.04
CA ILE A 203 -11.64 21.63 -7.94
C ILE A 203 -11.56 20.84 -9.25
N LEU A 204 -10.35 20.70 -9.83
CA LEU A 204 -10.14 19.99 -11.08
C LEU A 204 -9.72 18.55 -10.86
N PRO A 205 -10.20 17.59 -11.66
CA PRO A 205 -9.73 16.22 -11.65
C PRO A 205 -8.23 16.13 -11.90
N ASN A 206 -7.56 15.21 -11.23
CA ASN A 206 -6.14 14.96 -11.42
C ASN A 206 -5.82 13.46 -11.37
N ALA A 207 -4.77 13.05 -12.06
CA ALA A 207 -4.36 11.65 -12.20
C ALA A 207 -4.04 10.99 -10.84
N TYR A 208 -3.49 11.74 -9.89
CA TYR A 208 -3.19 11.23 -8.55
C TYR A 208 -4.43 10.70 -7.82
N ASN A 209 -5.56 11.40 -7.87
CA ASN A 209 -6.79 10.98 -7.21
C ASN A 209 -7.38 9.70 -7.82
N PHE A 210 -7.28 9.53 -9.14
CA PHE A 210 -7.66 8.27 -9.79
C PHE A 210 -6.78 7.11 -9.30
N TYR A 211 -5.47 7.31 -9.27
CA TYR A 211 -4.52 6.31 -8.78
C TYR A 211 -4.80 5.92 -7.33
N ILE A 212 -4.98 6.89 -6.42
CA ILE A 212 -5.25 6.60 -5.01
C ILE A 212 -6.61 5.91 -4.83
N THR A 213 -7.64 6.33 -5.57
CA THR A 213 -8.97 5.68 -5.50
C THR A 213 -8.90 4.22 -5.98
N GLN A 214 -8.10 3.91 -7.00
CA GLN A 214 -7.85 2.54 -7.44
C GLN A 214 -7.20 1.70 -6.32
N ILE A 215 -6.20 2.23 -5.61
CA ILE A 215 -5.57 1.54 -4.47
C ILE A 215 -6.61 1.28 -3.36
N ILE A 216 -7.46 2.27 -3.05
CA ILE A 216 -8.52 2.13 -2.04
C ILE A 216 -9.48 0.99 -2.41
N ILE A 217 -9.95 0.95 -3.66
CA ILE A 217 -10.82 -0.11 -4.16
C ILE A 217 -10.13 -1.48 -4.06
N HIS A 218 -8.86 -1.56 -4.42
CA HIS A 218 -8.06 -2.79 -4.30
C HIS A 218 -8.01 -3.31 -2.85
N GLU A 219 -7.86 -2.42 -1.87
CA GLU A 219 -7.87 -2.80 -0.45
C GLU A 219 -9.23 -3.34 0.00
N TYR A 220 -10.34 -2.74 -0.44
CA TYR A 220 -11.68 -3.26 -0.17
C TYR A 220 -11.89 -4.65 -0.76
N LEU A 221 -11.49 -4.86 -2.02
CA LEU A 221 -11.58 -6.18 -2.66
C LEU A 221 -10.71 -7.21 -1.91
N GLY A 222 -9.52 -6.80 -1.45
CA GLY A 222 -8.67 -7.64 -0.63
C GLY A 222 -9.30 -8.02 0.71
N ILE A 223 -9.96 -7.09 1.39
CA ILE A 223 -10.68 -7.35 2.65
C ILE A 223 -11.87 -8.28 2.41
N ILE A 224 -12.69 -8.02 1.39
CA ILE A 224 -13.83 -8.88 1.03
C ILE A 224 -13.34 -10.33 0.78
N ARG A 225 -12.25 -10.49 0.03
CA ARG A 225 -11.67 -11.81 -0.24
C ARG A 225 -11.28 -12.57 1.04
N ILE A 226 -10.77 -11.86 2.07
CA ILE A 226 -10.41 -12.51 3.35
C ILE A 226 -11.65 -13.13 4.00
N TYR A 227 -12.76 -12.41 4.01
CA TYR A 227 -14.01 -12.90 4.60
C TYR A 227 -14.64 -14.02 3.78
N LEU A 228 -14.61 -13.95 2.46
CA LEU A 228 -15.13 -15.01 1.60
C LEU A 228 -14.30 -16.29 1.65
N SER A 229 -12.98 -16.21 1.84
CA SER A 229 -12.10 -17.38 1.96
C SER A 229 -12.10 -18.01 3.36
N SER A 230 -12.87 -17.48 4.28
CA SER A 230 -13.02 -17.97 5.65
C SER A 230 -14.32 -18.76 5.86
N ILE A 231 -15.13 -18.86 4.79
CA ILE A 231 -16.31 -19.72 4.67
C ILE A 231 -15.93 -21.01 3.94
#